data_42c7aae6af2edeb8a38828c581295508
#
_entry.id   42c7aae6af2edeb8a38828c581295508
#
_cell.length_a   1.000
_cell.length_b   1.000
_cell.length_c   1.000
_cell.angle_alpha   90.00
_cell.angle_beta   90.00
_cell.angle_gamma   90.00
#
_symmetry.space_group_name_H-M   'P 1'
#
loop_
_entity.id
_entity.type
_entity.pdbx_description
1 polymer ?
#
loop_
_entity_poly.entity_id
_entity_poly.type
_entity_poly.pdbx_seq_one_letter_code
_entity_poly.pdbx_strand_id
1 'polypeptide(L)'
;GLLKNMVNGDSTKAFEVKGVSATGIIFRIDLGERLGVNRIRFFPRKGFEEFFLQGYELLLNDGSEEQKTLAGTPDFKVFKNVERNLEPIVDLDVPLQFVRFIEVRQLVRGEWEIDEFQVFGAGFASSASYTSKIFDHGQPAVFGGITWAKGSIGEQSKTGVTLSTRSGSTPDPGDSLAWSAWSAPYPAGVRSDIVSPAPRRYSQFRFQLETSEILSAATVDSIAFEVAPALADSLVGEIWPQSALIGQNTLLTYTVKTFNSRGFDRLAIDTLAPVEIVRSVQIDGTEVAWEKTDISGGVEISFPRVTGNQTLRVAFENVALRYNTFFAGRVTDSQQPENLPQAITEGDAAADSLARGNDLSVTIRVGKDLIHSFTVAPAPFTPNGDGINDELQITYDIVNLIDQAQIFVAVYDLTGRVRKVIYSGLNSSGRYRKTWDGTDASGAKVAPGIYLLRIEIDADSGAESKTKIVPVAY
;
A
#
# COMPACT_ATOMS: atom_id res chain seq x y z
N GLY A 1 14.55 10.30 -49.41
CA GLY A 1 14.10 11.38 -48.49
C GLY A 1 14.19 10.97 -47.04
N LEU A 2 13.99 11.92 -46.13
CA LEU A 2 13.90 11.62 -44.69
C LEU A 2 12.44 11.31 -44.30
N LEU A 3 12.19 10.19 -43.63
CA LEU A 3 10.83 9.78 -43.20
C LEU A 3 10.08 10.87 -42.41
N LYS A 4 10.76 11.64 -41.56
CA LYS A 4 10.18 12.75 -40.84
C LYS A 4 9.52 13.86 -41.69
N ASN A 5 9.87 13.91 -42.98
CA ASN A 5 9.29 14.89 -43.90
C ASN A 5 7.80 14.61 -44.20
N MET A 6 7.32 13.36 -43.98
CA MET A 6 5.93 13.00 -44.18
C MET A 6 4.99 13.49 -43.05
N VAL A 7 5.53 14.02 -41.95
CA VAL A 7 4.76 14.33 -40.73
C VAL A 7 5.22 15.64 -40.09
N ASN A 8 5.76 16.58 -40.91
CA ASN A 8 6.37 17.81 -40.40
C ASN A 8 5.59 19.11 -40.70
N GLY A 9 4.49 19.03 -41.47
CA GLY A 9 3.70 20.16 -41.88
C GLY A 9 4.42 21.12 -42.83
N ASP A 10 5.56 20.75 -43.40
CA ASP A 10 6.39 21.59 -44.29
C ASP A 10 6.21 21.12 -45.75
N SER A 11 5.26 21.70 -46.48
CA SER A 11 4.95 21.36 -47.88
C SER A 11 6.09 21.61 -48.86
N THR A 12 7.27 22.08 -48.43
CA THR A 12 8.44 22.25 -49.27
C THR A 12 9.35 21.01 -49.25
N LYS A 13 9.08 20.03 -48.38
CA LYS A 13 9.94 18.84 -48.15
C LYS A 13 9.09 17.59 -48.07
N ALA A 14 9.25 16.68 -48.99
CA ALA A 14 8.60 15.36 -48.96
C ALA A 14 9.58 14.22 -48.59
N PHE A 15 9.00 13.09 -48.24
CA PHE A 15 9.71 11.82 -48.30
C PHE A 15 9.69 11.33 -49.76
N GLU A 16 10.84 11.31 -50.39
CA GLU A 16 11.00 10.99 -51.80
C GLU A 16 11.71 9.65 -51.98
N VAL A 17 11.16 8.81 -52.85
CA VAL A 17 11.79 7.61 -53.37
C VAL A 17 12.18 7.87 -54.81
N LYS A 18 13.49 8.04 -55.04
CA LYS A 18 14.10 8.29 -56.36
C LYS A 18 14.85 7.06 -56.85
N GLY A 19 14.74 6.79 -58.14
CA GLY A 19 15.40 5.64 -58.78
C GLY A 19 14.47 4.46 -59.01
N VAL A 20 14.43 4.04 -60.25
CA VAL A 20 13.38 3.24 -60.86
C VAL A 20 13.28 1.78 -60.48
N SER A 21 14.13 1.25 -59.63
CA SER A 21 14.26 -0.21 -59.51
C SER A 21 13.69 -0.85 -58.25
N ALA A 22 13.23 -0.08 -57.30
CA ALA A 22 12.78 -0.65 -56.04
C ALA A 22 11.25 -0.95 -56.06
N THR A 23 10.90 -2.22 -55.85
CA THR A 23 9.58 -2.66 -55.36
C THR A 23 9.71 -3.11 -53.94
N GLY A 24 8.64 -3.02 -53.17
CA GLY A 24 8.63 -3.55 -51.83
C GLY A 24 9.28 -2.64 -50.79
N ILE A 25 9.39 -1.32 -51.06
CA ILE A 25 9.77 -0.36 -50.05
C ILE A 25 8.65 -0.33 -48.99
N ILE A 26 9.09 -0.43 -47.74
CA ILE A 26 8.21 -0.46 -46.58
C ILE A 26 8.57 0.72 -45.67
N PHE A 27 7.61 1.47 -45.24
CA PHE A 27 7.77 2.40 -44.11
C PHE A 27 6.71 2.17 -43.04
N ARG A 28 7.08 2.49 -41.83
CA ARG A 28 6.21 2.32 -40.64
C ARG A 28 6.09 3.60 -39.88
N ILE A 29 4.92 3.82 -39.35
CA ILE A 29 4.57 4.93 -38.47
C ILE A 29 4.15 4.30 -37.13
N ASP A 30 4.79 4.70 -36.03
CA ASP A 30 4.39 4.41 -34.66
C ASP A 30 3.70 5.67 -34.12
N LEU A 31 2.43 5.59 -33.79
CA LEU A 31 1.65 6.68 -33.20
C LEU A 31 2.03 6.95 -31.73
N GLY A 32 2.91 6.14 -31.15
CA GLY A 32 3.36 6.22 -29.76
C GLY A 32 2.43 5.48 -28.80
N GLU A 33 1.12 5.63 -28.96
CA GLU A 33 0.08 5.00 -28.16
C GLU A 33 -1.00 4.37 -29.05
N ARG A 34 -1.84 3.53 -28.47
CA ARG A 34 -3.04 2.98 -29.12
C ARG A 34 -4.11 4.05 -29.17
N LEU A 35 -4.36 4.59 -30.37
CA LEU A 35 -5.30 5.67 -30.62
C LEU A 35 -6.50 5.16 -31.44
N GLY A 36 -7.67 5.72 -31.20
CA GLY A 36 -8.84 5.44 -32.05
C GLY A 36 -8.66 6.12 -33.41
N VAL A 37 -8.40 5.34 -34.46
CA VAL A 37 -8.21 5.84 -35.85
C VAL A 37 -9.48 5.57 -36.65
N ASN A 38 -9.94 6.55 -37.41
CA ASN A 38 -11.10 6.45 -38.30
C ASN A 38 -10.84 6.93 -39.74
N ARG A 39 -9.66 7.52 -40.03
CA ARG A 39 -9.32 7.96 -41.38
C ARG A 39 -7.81 8.06 -41.52
N ILE A 40 -7.29 7.67 -42.68
CA ILE A 40 -5.88 7.80 -43.06
C ILE A 40 -5.83 8.48 -44.42
N ARG A 41 -4.97 9.53 -44.54
CA ARG A 41 -4.78 10.27 -45.74
C ARG A 41 -3.33 10.52 -46.01
N PHE A 42 -2.87 10.39 -47.27
CA PHE A 42 -1.53 10.76 -47.68
C PHE A 42 -1.52 11.21 -49.16
N PHE A 43 -0.59 12.06 -49.50
CA PHE A 43 -0.52 12.69 -50.83
C PHE A 43 0.87 13.24 -51.10
N PRO A 44 1.28 13.40 -52.42
CA PRO A 44 2.51 14.09 -52.84
C PRO A 44 2.40 15.60 -52.69
N ARG A 45 3.49 16.34 -52.82
CA ARG A 45 3.50 17.82 -52.84
C ARG A 45 2.68 18.36 -53.99
N LYS A 46 2.11 19.56 -53.76
CA LYS A 46 1.43 20.31 -54.79
C LYS A 46 2.41 20.66 -55.92
N GLY A 47 2.05 20.34 -57.18
CA GLY A 47 2.90 20.49 -58.36
C GLY A 47 3.81 19.31 -58.63
N PHE A 48 3.67 18.22 -57.86
CA PHE A 48 4.39 16.96 -58.02
C PHE A 48 3.42 15.77 -57.98
N GLU A 49 2.19 15.99 -58.38
CA GLU A 49 1.10 15.01 -58.29
C GLU A 49 1.36 13.76 -59.15
N GLU A 50 2.20 13.83 -60.15
CA GLU A 50 2.62 12.66 -60.96
C GLU A 50 3.48 11.64 -60.16
N PHE A 51 4.08 12.07 -59.06
CA PHE A 51 4.94 11.19 -58.23
C PHE A 51 4.15 10.56 -57.08
N PHE A 52 2.91 10.17 -57.30
CA PHE A 52 2.12 9.50 -56.29
C PHE A 52 2.43 7.97 -56.21
N LEU A 53 2.06 7.34 -55.11
CA LEU A 53 2.22 5.93 -54.89
C LEU A 53 1.21 5.12 -55.72
N GLN A 54 1.66 4.55 -56.84
CA GLN A 54 0.82 3.90 -57.87
C GLN A 54 0.25 2.53 -57.47
N GLY A 55 0.74 1.93 -56.41
CA GLY A 55 0.21 0.69 -55.84
C GLY A 55 0.76 0.47 -54.45
N TYR A 56 -0.11 0.11 -53.53
CA TYR A 56 0.25 0.01 -52.14
C TYR A 56 -0.56 -1.02 -51.37
N GLU A 57 0.02 -1.52 -50.29
CA GLU A 57 -0.64 -2.23 -49.23
C GLU A 57 -0.55 -1.39 -47.96
N LEU A 58 -1.70 -1.14 -47.32
CA LEU A 58 -1.79 -0.50 -46.01
C LEU A 58 -2.12 -1.55 -44.98
N LEU A 59 -1.28 -1.66 -43.96
CA LEU A 59 -1.43 -2.63 -42.88
C LEU A 59 -1.52 -1.89 -41.55
N LEU A 60 -2.35 -2.41 -40.66
CA LEU A 60 -2.60 -1.85 -39.35
C LEU A 60 -2.26 -2.88 -38.26
N ASN A 61 -1.83 -2.36 -37.11
CA ASN A 61 -1.63 -3.15 -35.91
C ASN A 61 -1.99 -2.27 -34.70
N ASP A 62 -2.74 -2.81 -33.75
CA ASP A 62 -3.22 -2.03 -32.60
C ASP A 62 -2.17 -1.91 -31.47
N GLY A 63 -1.06 -2.64 -31.55
CA GLY A 63 0.01 -2.63 -30.53
C GLY A 63 -0.32 -3.45 -29.29
N SER A 64 -1.43 -4.20 -29.24
CA SER A 64 -1.76 -5.10 -28.12
C SER A 64 -0.86 -6.35 -28.12
N GLU A 65 -0.81 -7.05 -26.99
CA GLU A 65 -0.05 -8.30 -26.87
C GLU A 65 -0.61 -9.40 -27.80
N GLU A 66 -1.93 -9.39 -28.05
CA GLU A 66 -2.62 -10.33 -28.93
C GLU A 66 -2.26 -10.12 -30.40
N GLN A 67 -1.79 -8.94 -30.76
CA GLN A 67 -1.33 -8.58 -32.09
C GLN A 67 0.19 -8.53 -32.22
N LYS A 68 0.90 -9.35 -31.46
CA LYS A 68 2.34 -9.57 -31.59
C LYS A 68 2.63 -10.97 -32.12
N THR A 69 3.72 -11.06 -32.87
CA THR A 69 4.31 -12.35 -33.26
C THR A 69 4.93 -13.05 -32.05
N LEU A 70 5.26 -14.32 -32.16
CA LEU A 70 5.99 -15.06 -31.13
C LEU A 70 7.35 -14.43 -30.78
N ALA A 71 7.92 -13.63 -31.69
CA ALA A 71 9.15 -12.87 -31.43
C ALA A 71 8.92 -11.52 -30.78
N GLY A 72 7.68 -11.16 -30.40
CA GLY A 72 7.33 -9.90 -29.75
C GLY A 72 7.23 -8.70 -30.69
N THR A 73 7.33 -8.89 -32.01
CA THR A 73 7.17 -7.81 -33.00
C THR A 73 5.70 -7.66 -33.40
N PRO A 74 5.24 -6.45 -33.83
CA PRO A 74 3.88 -6.25 -34.33
C PRO A 74 3.51 -7.22 -35.45
N ASP A 75 2.38 -7.91 -35.32
CA ASP A 75 1.77 -8.75 -36.37
C ASP A 75 0.77 -7.90 -37.16
N PHE A 76 1.18 -7.48 -38.34
CA PHE A 76 0.41 -6.54 -39.15
C PHE A 76 -0.70 -7.22 -39.93
N LYS A 77 -1.90 -6.66 -39.90
CA LYS A 77 -3.05 -7.10 -40.70
C LYS A 77 -3.25 -6.17 -41.88
N VAL A 78 -3.39 -6.75 -43.08
CA VAL A 78 -3.70 -5.98 -44.30
C VAL A 78 -5.08 -5.35 -44.14
N PHE A 79 -5.12 -4.03 -44.09
CA PHE A 79 -6.36 -3.24 -44.09
C PHE A 79 -6.84 -2.96 -45.52
N LYS A 80 -5.91 -2.54 -46.39
CA LYS A 80 -6.21 -2.21 -47.76
C LYS A 80 -5.08 -2.67 -48.67
N ASN A 81 -5.45 -3.34 -49.78
CA ASN A 81 -4.52 -3.67 -50.87
C ASN A 81 -5.06 -2.97 -52.14
N VAL A 82 -4.19 -2.18 -52.76
CA VAL A 82 -4.46 -1.45 -54.03
C VAL A 82 -3.33 -1.72 -55.03
N GLU A 83 -3.54 -2.70 -55.89
CA GLU A 83 -2.55 -3.09 -56.89
C GLU A 83 -2.32 -1.98 -57.92
N ARG A 84 -3.33 -1.18 -58.21
CA ARG A 84 -3.25 -0.02 -59.13
C ARG A 84 -4.02 1.17 -58.57
N ASN A 85 -3.28 2.13 -58.01
CA ASN A 85 -3.83 3.42 -57.58
C ASN A 85 -3.83 4.39 -58.77
N LEU A 86 -4.91 5.15 -58.98
CA LEU A 86 -5.04 6.11 -60.04
C LEU A 86 -5.14 7.57 -59.51
N GLU A 87 -5.26 7.71 -58.21
CA GLU A 87 -5.46 9.00 -57.57
C GLU A 87 -4.21 9.44 -56.79
N PRO A 88 -3.74 10.68 -56.98
CA PRO A 88 -2.60 11.18 -56.22
C PRO A 88 -2.86 11.38 -54.76
N ILE A 89 -4.09 11.62 -54.38
CA ILE A 89 -4.54 11.75 -52.97
C ILE A 89 -5.19 10.45 -52.57
N VAL A 90 -4.55 9.76 -51.63
CA VAL A 90 -5.15 8.61 -50.96
C VAL A 90 -5.87 9.09 -49.70
N ASP A 91 -7.17 8.81 -49.63
CA ASP A 91 -8.04 9.22 -48.53
C ASP A 91 -8.97 8.05 -48.17
N LEU A 92 -8.68 7.40 -47.05
CA LEU A 92 -9.31 6.13 -46.67
C LEU A 92 -10.07 6.27 -45.37
N ASP A 93 -11.38 5.98 -45.39
CA ASP A 93 -12.14 5.77 -44.19
C ASP A 93 -11.73 4.39 -43.55
N VAL A 94 -11.46 4.39 -42.27
CA VAL A 94 -11.14 3.25 -41.47
C VAL A 94 -12.26 3.05 -40.45
N PRO A 95 -12.84 1.87 -40.28
CA PRO A 95 -13.74 1.61 -39.15
C PRO A 95 -13.04 2.01 -37.86
N LEU A 96 -13.71 2.83 -37.03
CA LEU A 96 -13.09 3.30 -35.78
C LEU A 96 -12.55 2.13 -34.96
N GLN A 97 -11.24 2.06 -34.82
CA GLN A 97 -10.55 0.99 -34.11
C GLN A 97 -9.25 1.51 -33.50
N PHE A 98 -8.73 0.82 -32.46
CA PHE A 98 -7.41 1.12 -31.97
C PHE A 98 -6.34 0.78 -32.99
N VAL A 99 -5.44 1.72 -33.22
CA VAL A 99 -4.24 1.56 -34.06
C VAL A 99 -3.07 2.21 -33.32
N ARG A 100 -1.93 1.53 -33.32
CA ARG A 100 -0.64 2.08 -32.89
C ARG A 100 0.35 2.12 -34.03
N PHE A 101 0.41 1.03 -34.82
CA PHE A 101 1.36 0.94 -35.90
C PHE A 101 0.65 0.90 -37.25
N ILE A 102 1.16 1.68 -38.19
CA ILE A 102 0.71 1.71 -39.58
C ILE A 102 1.91 1.35 -40.44
N GLU A 103 1.75 0.37 -41.33
CA GLU A 103 2.76 0.00 -42.29
C GLU A 103 2.23 0.21 -43.70
N VAL A 104 3.03 0.83 -44.57
CA VAL A 104 2.71 1.01 -45.99
C VAL A 104 3.78 0.31 -46.79
N ARG A 105 3.36 -0.56 -47.70
CA ARG A 105 4.23 -1.30 -48.63
C ARG A 105 3.96 -0.85 -50.05
N GLN A 106 5.02 -0.48 -50.76
CA GLN A 106 4.96 -0.21 -52.19
C GLN A 106 4.79 -1.52 -52.99
N LEU A 107 3.79 -1.59 -53.86
CA LEU A 107 3.53 -2.75 -54.71
C LEU A 107 4.02 -2.54 -56.18
N VAL A 108 3.97 -1.32 -56.72
CA VAL A 108 4.30 -0.99 -58.10
C VAL A 108 5.63 -0.26 -58.14
N ARG A 109 6.49 -0.64 -59.11
CA ARG A 109 7.77 0.05 -59.35
C ARG A 109 7.55 1.46 -59.85
N GLY A 110 8.35 2.42 -59.39
CA GLY A 110 8.30 3.80 -59.79
C GLY A 110 8.86 4.74 -58.77
N GLU A 111 9.12 5.96 -59.19
CA GLU A 111 9.42 7.05 -58.29
C GLU A 111 8.11 7.58 -57.66
N TRP A 112 8.19 7.92 -56.37
CA TRP A 112 7.06 8.47 -55.67
C TRP A 112 7.52 9.30 -54.49
N GLU A 113 6.61 10.16 -54.00
CA GLU A 113 6.83 10.92 -52.79
C GLU A 113 5.56 10.99 -51.93
N ILE A 114 5.73 11.27 -50.67
CA ILE A 114 4.67 11.66 -49.72
C ILE A 114 5.10 12.97 -49.07
N ASP A 115 4.28 14.00 -49.26
CA ASP A 115 4.39 15.29 -48.61
C ASP A 115 3.91 15.18 -47.16
N GLU A 116 2.69 14.72 -47.01
CA GLU A 116 2.08 14.52 -45.72
C GLU A 116 1.38 13.16 -45.61
N PHE A 117 1.55 12.53 -44.44
CA PHE A 117 0.81 11.38 -44.01
C PHE A 117 -0.01 11.75 -42.78
N GLN A 118 -1.31 11.82 -42.94
CA GLN A 118 -2.26 12.30 -41.95
C GLN A 118 -3.07 11.15 -41.39
N VAL A 119 -3.19 11.07 -40.07
CA VAL A 119 -4.02 10.09 -39.35
C VAL A 119 -5.04 10.85 -38.53
N PHE A 120 -6.31 10.56 -38.78
CA PHE A 120 -7.44 11.16 -38.08
C PHE A 120 -8.08 10.10 -37.17
N GLY A 121 -8.63 10.57 -36.07
CA GLY A 121 -9.23 9.67 -35.11
C GLY A 121 -10.26 10.34 -34.23
N ALA A 122 -10.84 9.55 -33.34
CA ALA A 122 -11.79 9.97 -32.35
C ALA A 122 -11.59 9.18 -31.07
N GLY A 123 -12.11 9.71 -29.96
CA GLY A 123 -12.08 9.03 -28.66
C GLY A 123 -10.80 9.30 -27.87
N PHE A 124 -10.43 8.33 -27.04
CA PHE A 124 -9.35 8.46 -26.08
C PHE A 124 -8.22 7.46 -26.37
N ALA A 125 -7.01 7.81 -25.96
CA ALA A 125 -5.88 6.88 -25.98
C ALA A 125 -6.15 5.70 -25.03
N SER A 126 -5.66 4.50 -25.36
CA SER A 126 -5.87 3.32 -24.54
C SER A 126 -5.19 3.40 -23.17
N SER A 127 -4.13 4.20 -23.06
CA SER A 127 -3.44 4.46 -21.80
C SER A 127 -2.94 5.90 -21.73
N ALA A 128 -2.86 6.44 -20.53
CA ALA A 128 -2.25 7.73 -20.24
C ALA A 128 -1.68 7.75 -18.83
N SER A 129 -0.65 8.54 -18.60
CA SER A 129 -0.14 8.78 -17.26
C SER A 129 -0.10 10.28 -16.96
N TYR A 130 -0.47 10.63 -15.74
CA TYR A 130 -0.30 11.97 -15.21
C TYR A 130 0.60 11.90 -13.98
N THR A 131 1.73 12.58 -14.02
CA THR A 131 2.60 12.76 -12.85
C THR A 131 2.51 14.22 -12.41
N SER A 132 2.23 14.43 -11.12
CA SER A 132 2.15 15.77 -10.54
C SER A 132 3.49 16.49 -10.64
N LYS A 133 3.46 17.82 -10.52
CA LYS A 133 4.66 18.54 -10.14
C LYS A 133 5.20 18.02 -8.80
N ILE A 134 6.45 18.32 -8.50
CA ILE A 134 7.03 18.07 -7.20
C ILE A 134 6.41 19.05 -6.19
N PHE A 135 5.88 18.51 -5.10
CA PHE A 135 5.45 19.32 -3.95
C PHE A 135 6.62 19.48 -3.02
N ASP A 136 7.05 20.74 -2.82
CA ASP A 136 8.04 21.11 -1.81
C ASP A 136 7.31 21.59 -0.56
N HIS A 137 7.43 20.85 0.54
CA HIS A 137 6.79 21.17 1.81
C HIS A 137 7.60 22.19 2.65
N GLY A 138 8.71 22.72 2.09
CA GLY A 138 9.58 23.70 2.75
C GLY A 138 10.50 23.08 3.82
N GLN A 139 10.07 22.03 4.48
CA GLN A 139 10.77 21.27 5.52
C GLN A 139 10.35 19.81 5.47
N PRO A 140 11.04 18.88 6.17
CA PRO A 140 10.56 17.50 6.30
C PRO A 140 9.13 17.46 6.81
N ALA A 141 8.29 16.66 6.14
CA ALA A 141 6.87 16.49 6.43
C ALA A 141 6.54 15.03 6.64
N VAL A 142 5.54 14.76 7.48
CA VAL A 142 4.91 13.47 7.65
C VAL A 142 3.64 13.42 6.81
N PHE A 143 3.32 12.23 6.33
CA PHE A 143 2.18 11.96 5.49
C PHE A 143 1.18 11.09 6.25
N GLY A 144 -0.07 11.51 6.27
CA GLY A 144 -1.18 10.77 6.88
C GLY A 144 -1.99 10.03 5.83
N GLY A 145 -3.27 10.36 5.74
CA GLY A 145 -4.20 9.73 4.82
C GLY A 145 -4.19 10.31 3.42
N ILE A 146 -4.58 9.47 2.46
CA ILE A 146 -4.93 9.84 1.09
C ILE A 146 -6.36 9.37 0.81
N THR A 147 -7.16 10.26 0.23
CA THR A 147 -8.51 9.96 -0.25
C THR A 147 -8.64 10.49 -1.66
N TRP A 148 -9.20 9.71 -2.57
CA TRP A 148 -9.42 10.13 -3.94
C TRP A 148 -10.66 9.47 -4.54
N ALA A 149 -11.26 10.13 -5.52
CA ALA A 149 -12.43 9.64 -6.21
C ALA A 149 -12.18 9.60 -7.72
N LYS A 150 -12.73 8.56 -8.34
CA LYS A 150 -12.67 8.34 -9.79
C LYS A 150 -14.06 8.38 -10.40
N GLY A 151 -14.13 8.84 -11.64
CA GLY A 151 -15.28 8.76 -12.50
C GLY A 151 -14.96 8.11 -13.84
N SER A 152 -15.86 8.20 -14.78
CA SER A 152 -15.66 7.73 -16.15
C SER A 152 -16.49 8.52 -17.15
N ILE A 153 -15.99 8.62 -18.38
CA ILE A 153 -16.74 8.99 -19.57
C ILE A 153 -17.06 7.68 -20.28
N GLY A 154 -18.27 7.50 -20.80
CA GLY A 154 -18.66 6.25 -21.46
C GLY A 154 -18.84 5.08 -20.51
N GLU A 155 -18.41 3.90 -20.92
CA GLU A 155 -18.61 2.64 -20.18
C GLU A 155 -17.59 2.46 -19.07
N GLN A 156 -18.02 2.57 -17.81
CA GLN A 156 -17.15 2.49 -16.63
C GLN A 156 -16.40 1.14 -16.51
N SER A 157 -17.04 0.05 -16.91
CA SER A 157 -16.45 -1.30 -16.83
C SER A 157 -15.23 -1.50 -17.75
N LYS A 158 -15.07 -0.60 -18.74
CA LYS A 158 -13.97 -0.60 -19.71
C LYS A 158 -12.81 0.31 -19.33
N THR A 159 -12.93 1.03 -18.20
CA THR A 159 -11.95 2.03 -17.78
C THR A 159 -11.30 1.67 -16.46
N GLY A 160 -10.02 1.97 -16.33
CA GLY A 160 -9.23 1.80 -15.11
C GLY A 160 -8.43 3.05 -14.77
N VAL A 161 -8.29 3.35 -13.48
CA VAL A 161 -7.35 4.36 -13.00
C VAL A 161 -6.74 3.90 -11.68
N THR A 162 -5.44 4.08 -11.55
CA THR A 162 -4.69 3.81 -10.32
C THR A 162 -3.95 5.05 -9.87
N LEU A 163 -3.79 5.19 -8.55
CA LEU A 163 -3.06 6.27 -7.91
C LEU A 163 -1.90 5.70 -7.11
N SER A 164 -0.70 6.25 -7.30
CA SER A 164 0.50 5.94 -6.52
C SER A 164 1.19 7.21 -6.07
N THR A 165 1.94 7.14 -4.97
CA THR A 165 2.74 8.24 -4.44
C THR A 165 4.21 7.86 -4.33
N ARG A 166 5.09 8.83 -4.23
CA ARG A 166 6.49 8.70 -3.85
C ARG A 166 6.97 9.95 -3.11
N SER A 167 8.04 9.81 -2.36
CA SER A 167 8.63 10.91 -1.59
C SER A 167 10.15 10.96 -1.74
N GLY A 168 10.72 12.14 -1.50
CA GLY A 168 12.16 12.37 -1.66
C GLY A 168 12.71 13.40 -0.70
N SER A 169 14.03 13.36 -0.49
CA SER A 169 14.79 14.31 0.32
C SER A 169 15.45 15.44 -0.51
N THR A 170 15.53 15.29 -1.82
CA THR A 170 16.09 16.29 -2.75
C THR A 170 15.04 16.75 -3.77
N PRO A 171 15.20 17.94 -4.39
CA PRO A 171 14.26 18.41 -5.41
C PRO A 171 14.36 17.67 -6.75
N ASP A 172 15.37 16.83 -6.96
CA ASP A 172 15.56 16.07 -8.19
C ASP A 172 14.96 14.65 -8.08
N PRO A 173 13.83 14.36 -8.73
CA PRO A 173 13.20 13.05 -8.69
C PRO A 173 13.96 11.98 -9.51
N GLY A 174 15.00 12.35 -10.24
CA GLY A 174 15.93 11.43 -10.93
C GLY A 174 16.97 10.80 -9.99
N ASP A 175 17.17 11.39 -8.80
CA ASP A 175 18.06 10.84 -7.77
C ASP A 175 17.40 9.64 -7.06
N SER A 176 17.67 8.45 -7.54
CA SER A 176 17.10 7.20 -7.01
C SER A 176 17.56 6.84 -5.59
N LEU A 177 18.61 7.49 -5.06
CA LEU A 177 19.05 7.31 -3.68
C LEU A 177 18.27 8.21 -2.71
N ALA A 178 17.82 9.36 -3.20
CA ALA A 178 17.08 10.34 -2.42
C ALA A 178 15.56 10.19 -2.54
N TRP A 179 15.05 9.53 -3.58
CA TRP A 179 13.63 9.32 -3.83
C TRP A 179 13.24 7.84 -3.69
N SER A 180 12.08 7.60 -3.10
CA SER A 180 11.51 6.27 -3.06
C SER A 180 11.01 5.82 -4.43
N ALA A 181 10.86 4.50 -4.62
CA ALA A 181 10.02 3.96 -5.67
C ALA A 181 8.57 4.45 -5.52
N TRP A 182 7.78 4.31 -6.58
CA TRP A 182 6.33 4.52 -6.51
C TRP A 182 5.68 3.48 -5.60
N SER A 183 4.73 3.90 -4.78
CA SER A 183 3.96 2.99 -3.91
C SER A 183 3.12 2.01 -4.73
N ALA A 184 2.65 0.95 -4.07
CA ALA A 184 1.50 0.21 -4.56
C ALA A 184 0.30 1.15 -4.74
N PRO A 185 -0.65 0.83 -5.66
CA PRO A 185 -1.83 1.65 -5.88
C PRO A 185 -2.75 1.75 -4.65
N TYR A 186 -3.26 2.95 -4.39
CA TYR A 186 -4.27 3.20 -3.36
C TYR A 186 -5.68 2.94 -3.90
N PRO A 187 -6.59 2.34 -3.12
CA PRO A 187 -7.98 2.14 -3.50
C PRO A 187 -8.73 3.48 -3.59
N ALA A 188 -9.61 3.62 -4.59
CA ALA A 188 -10.48 4.78 -4.72
C ALA A 188 -11.66 4.73 -3.74
N GLY A 189 -12.12 5.90 -3.26
CA GLY A 189 -13.29 6.04 -2.40
C GLY A 189 -13.08 5.62 -0.94
N VAL A 190 -11.86 5.23 -0.57
CA VAL A 190 -11.49 4.82 0.79
C VAL A 190 -10.29 5.63 1.25
N ARG A 191 -10.31 6.12 2.50
CA ARG A 191 -9.12 6.70 3.11
C ARG A 191 -8.08 5.60 3.36
N SER A 192 -6.88 5.79 2.84
CA SER A 192 -5.74 4.89 3.03
C SER A 192 -4.57 5.68 3.60
N ASP A 193 -3.73 5.05 4.41
CA ASP A 193 -2.50 5.69 4.87
C ASP A 193 -1.47 5.76 3.74
N ILE A 194 -0.76 6.88 3.63
CA ILE A 194 0.29 7.06 2.64
C ILE A 194 1.51 6.24 3.07
N VAL A 195 1.88 5.27 2.24
CA VAL A 195 3.00 4.34 2.51
C VAL A 195 4.36 4.83 1.97
N SER A 196 4.39 5.99 1.30
CA SER A 196 5.66 6.61 0.90
C SER A 196 6.47 6.99 2.12
N PRO A 197 7.81 6.79 2.13
CA PRO A 197 8.65 7.09 3.29
C PRO A 197 8.49 8.52 3.82
N ALA A 198 8.40 8.64 5.14
CA ALA A 198 8.32 9.90 5.86
C ALA A 198 9.25 9.84 7.11
N PRO A 199 9.78 10.98 7.60
CA PRO A 199 9.58 12.33 7.05
C PRO A 199 10.40 12.58 5.78
N ARG A 200 9.84 13.34 4.84
CA ARG A 200 10.50 13.77 3.60
C ARG A 200 10.03 15.18 3.22
N ARG A 201 10.92 15.97 2.59
CA ARG A 201 10.59 17.34 2.17
C ARG A 201 9.80 17.38 0.87
N TYR A 202 9.97 16.41 -0.02
CA TYR A 202 9.37 16.41 -1.35
C TYR A 202 8.44 15.23 -1.54
N SER A 203 7.36 15.43 -2.28
CA SER A 203 6.43 14.37 -2.66
C SER A 203 5.89 14.54 -4.08
N GLN A 204 5.45 13.45 -4.68
CA GLN A 204 4.74 13.40 -5.95
C GLN A 204 3.66 12.32 -5.91
N PHE A 205 2.61 12.51 -6.71
CA PHE A 205 1.67 11.45 -7.04
C PHE A 205 1.60 11.21 -8.54
N ARG A 206 1.13 10.03 -8.93
CA ARG A 206 0.94 9.64 -10.32
C ARG A 206 -0.38 8.89 -10.48
N PHE A 207 -1.15 9.29 -11.50
CA PHE A 207 -2.27 8.51 -12.03
C PHE A 207 -1.83 7.74 -13.26
N GLN A 208 -2.24 6.47 -13.34
CA GLN A 208 -2.22 5.66 -14.56
C GLN A 208 -3.68 5.45 -14.97
N LEU A 209 -4.02 5.86 -16.18
CA LEU A 209 -5.37 5.75 -16.73
C LEU A 209 -5.33 4.77 -17.90
N GLU A 210 -6.34 3.92 -17.99
CA GLU A 210 -6.45 2.89 -19.02
C GLU A 210 -7.87 2.79 -19.52
N THR A 211 -8.03 2.45 -20.82
CA THR A 211 -9.31 2.07 -21.38
C THR A 211 -9.15 0.97 -22.41
N SER A 212 -10.09 0.04 -22.43
CA SER A 212 -10.22 -1.00 -23.45
C SER A 212 -11.24 -0.65 -24.55
N GLU A 213 -11.89 0.54 -24.44
CA GLU A 213 -12.93 1.00 -25.34
C GLU A 213 -12.66 2.46 -25.76
N ILE A 214 -12.68 2.74 -27.07
CA ILE A 214 -12.19 3.99 -27.66
C ILE A 214 -12.95 5.23 -27.18
N LEU A 215 -14.26 5.10 -26.98
CA LEU A 215 -15.13 6.21 -26.57
C LEU A 215 -15.30 6.33 -25.06
N SER A 216 -14.57 5.53 -24.31
CA SER A 216 -14.60 5.51 -22.84
C SER A 216 -13.26 5.95 -22.27
N ALA A 217 -13.27 6.70 -21.17
CA ALA A 217 -12.09 7.13 -20.45
C ALA A 217 -12.32 7.15 -18.95
N ALA A 218 -11.28 6.81 -18.17
CA ALA A 218 -11.28 7.06 -16.75
C ALA A 218 -11.09 8.55 -16.47
N THR A 219 -11.72 9.06 -15.42
CA THR A 219 -11.51 10.41 -14.89
C THR A 219 -11.11 10.37 -13.42
N VAL A 220 -10.48 11.43 -12.96
CA VAL A 220 -10.20 11.67 -11.54
C VAL A 220 -11.00 12.89 -11.12
N ASP A 221 -11.88 12.71 -10.13
CA ASP A 221 -12.80 13.75 -9.71
C ASP A 221 -12.19 14.58 -8.56
N SER A 222 -11.49 13.92 -7.64
CA SER A 222 -10.86 14.59 -6.51
C SER A 222 -9.70 13.79 -5.95
N ILE A 223 -8.77 14.49 -5.29
CA ILE A 223 -7.69 13.91 -4.49
C ILE A 223 -7.41 14.82 -3.30
N ALA A 224 -7.26 14.23 -2.13
CA ALA A 224 -6.91 14.90 -0.89
C ALA A 224 -5.80 14.16 -0.15
N PHE A 225 -4.86 14.90 0.42
CA PHE A 225 -3.72 14.40 1.20
C PHE A 225 -3.73 15.03 2.59
N GLU A 226 -3.42 14.23 3.60
CA GLU A 226 -3.09 14.71 4.92
C GLU A 226 -1.56 14.84 5.03
N VAL A 227 -1.08 16.06 5.26
CA VAL A 227 0.35 16.37 5.36
C VAL A 227 0.56 17.34 6.52
N ALA A 228 1.54 17.06 7.36
CA ALA A 228 1.92 17.95 8.46
C ALA A 228 3.45 18.10 8.54
N PRO A 229 3.96 19.22 9.09
CA PRO A 229 5.37 19.35 9.42
C PRO A 229 5.83 18.21 10.34
N ALA A 230 7.01 17.66 10.09
CA ALA A 230 7.58 16.65 10.96
C ALA A 230 7.96 17.27 12.32
N LEU A 231 7.78 16.52 13.41
CA LEU A 231 8.17 16.93 14.76
C LEU A 231 9.69 16.87 14.98
N ALA A 232 10.38 16.07 14.17
CA ALA A 232 11.83 16.00 14.12
C ALA A 232 12.27 15.68 12.68
N ASP A 233 13.52 16.05 12.32
CA ASP A 233 14.06 15.67 11.01
C ASP A 233 14.24 14.16 10.90
N SER A 234 14.59 13.51 12.01
CA SER A 234 14.63 12.05 12.14
C SER A 234 14.39 11.63 13.58
N LEU A 235 13.72 10.48 13.74
CA LEU A 235 13.55 9.75 15.00
C LEU A 235 14.03 8.32 14.78
N VAL A 236 15.13 7.96 15.45
CA VAL A 236 15.72 6.63 15.37
C VAL A 236 15.47 5.90 16.67
N GLY A 237 14.99 4.67 16.61
CA GLY A 237 14.63 3.89 17.81
C GLY A 237 15.17 2.48 17.80
N GLU A 238 15.40 1.96 19.00
CA GLU A 238 15.73 0.56 19.26
C GLU A 238 15.10 0.09 20.56
N ILE A 239 14.94 -1.23 20.68
CA ILE A 239 14.43 -1.87 21.89
C ILE A 239 15.41 -2.92 22.40
N TRP A 240 15.57 -3.02 23.72
CA TRP A 240 16.43 -3.99 24.37
C TRP A 240 15.73 -4.64 25.58
N PRO A 241 15.91 -5.93 25.89
CA PRO A 241 16.67 -6.95 25.11
C PRO A 241 15.92 -7.37 23.84
N GLN A 242 16.66 -7.82 22.82
CA GLN A 242 16.11 -8.31 21.54
C GLN A 242 15.62 -9.74 21.57
N SER A 243 15.71 -10.41 22.72
CA SER A 243 15.14 -11.75 22.89
C SER A 243 14.49 -11.87 24.25
N ALA A 244 13.39 -12.61 24.31
CA ALA A 244 12.62 -12.87 25.51
C ALA A 244 12.13 -14.32 25.56
N LEU A 245 11.63 -14.75 26.71
CA LEU A 245 10.89 -16.00 26.82
C LEU A 245 9.41 -15.74 26.50
N ILE A 246 8.82 -16.66 25.77
CA ILE A 246 7.42 -16.58 25.34
C ILE A 246 6.48 -16.38 26.54
N GLY A 247 5.59 -15.41 26.45
CA GLY A 247 4.57 -15.13 27.47
C GLY A 247 5.08 -14.60 28.81
N GLN A 248 6.41 -14.48 28.99
CA GLN A 248 7.01 -13.97 30.23
C GLN A 248 7.15 -12.44 30.18
N ASN A 249 6.75 -11.77 31.27
CA ASN A 249 7.02 -10.35 31.42
C ASN A 249 8.53 -10.10 31.41
N THR A 250 8.97 -9.27 30.45
CA THR A 250 10.37 -8.91 30.26
C THR A 250 10.48 -7.40 30.43
N LEU A 251 11.48 -6.95 31.18
CA LEU A 251 11.82 -5.54 31.24
C LEU A 251 12.45 -5.12 29.92
N LEU A 252 11.76 -4.27 29.20
CA LEU A 252 12.17 -3.74 27.90
C LEU A 252 12.58 -2.27 28.07
N THR A 253 13.66 -1.87 27.40
CA THR A 253 14.09 -0.48 27.29
C THR A 253 13.90 -0.03 25.85
N TYR A 254 13.01 0.92 25.63
CA TYR A 254 12.75 1.57 24.34
C TYR A 254 13.54 2.87 24.31
N THR A 255 14.49 2.97 23.39
CA THR A 255 15.36 4.14 23.24
C THR A 255 15.03 4.88 21.95
N VAL A 256 14.88 6.20 22.01
CA VAL A 256 14.63 7.06 20.85
C VAL A 256 15.66 8.17 20.83
N LYS A 257 16.42 8.25 19.74
CA LYS A 257 17.37 9.32 19.47
C LYS A 257 16.73 10.32 18.48
N THR A 258 16.72 11.57 18.86
CA THR A 258 16.10 12.63 18.06
C THR A 258 17.16 13.45 17.31
N PHE A 259 16.79 13.89 16.10
CA PHE A 259 17.61 14.79 15.29
C PHE A 259 16.78 16.02 14.92
N ASN A 260 17.21 17.19 15.39
CA ASN A 260 16.55 18.48 15.17
C ASN A 260 15.05 18.44 15.52
N SER A 261 14.72 17.93 16.73
CA SER A 261 13.34 17.91 17.19
C SER A 261 12.81 19.32 17.42
N ARG A 262 11.64 19.60 16.86
CA ARG A 262 10.89 20.85 17.06
C ARG A 262 10.06 20.81 18.34
N GLY A 263 9.90 19.62 18.87
CA GLY A 263 9.26 19.34 20.13
C GLY A 263 8.15 18.31 20.04
N PHE A 264 8.18 17.37 20.99
CA PHE A 264 7.09 16.42 21.28
C PHE A 264 7.14 16.06 22.77
N ASP A 265 6.05 15.60 23.32
CA ASP A 265 5.91 15.27 24.74
C ASP A 265 5.12 13.97 24.99
N ARG A 266 4.79 13.21 23.94
CA ARG A 266 4.11 11.93 24.03
C ARG A 266 4.75 10.89 23.13
N LEU A 267 4.86 9.68 23.65
CA LEU A 267 5.30 8.49 22.93
C LEU A 267 4.20 7.41 23.06
N ALA A 268 3.62 7.00 21.95
CA ALA A 268 2.77 5.83 21.88
C ALA A 268 3.60 4.64 21.37
N ILE A 269 3.47 3.49 22.04
CA ILE A 269 4.12 2.21 21.68
C ILE A 269 3.02 1.18 21.49
N ASP A 270 2.98 0.55 20.32
CA ASP A 270 2.04 -0.54 20.04
C ASP A 270 2.56 -1.84 20.69
N THR A 271 1.68 -2.55 21.38
CA THR A 271 2.01 -3.77 22.12
C THR A 271 0.95 -4.84 21.92
N LEU A 272 1.34 -6.12 22.02
CA LEU A 272 0.42 -7.27 21.92
C LEU A 272 -0.24 -7.63 23.26
N ALA A 273 0.21 -7.01 24.34
CA ALA A 273 -0.35 -7.17 25.67
C ALA A 273 -0.38 -5.81 26.39
N PRO A 274 -1.30 -5.58 27.31
CA PRO A 274 -1.33 -4.37 28.12
C PRO A 274 0.01 -4.14 28.83
N VAL A 275 0.48 -2.89 28.89
CA VAL A 275 1.66 -2.50 29.68
C VAL A 275 1.19 -2.18 31.08
N GLU A 276 1.42 -3.11 32.01
CA GLU A 276 1.01 -2.92 33.40
C GLU A 276 1.95 -1.94 34.13
N ILE A 277 3.25 -2.06 33.85
CA ILE A 277 4.31 -1.37 34.62
C ILE A 277 5.22 -0.61 33.66
N VAL A 278 5.30 0.70 33.84
CA VAL A 278 6.40 1.53 33.35
C VAL A 278 7.32 1.79 34.53
N ARG A 279 8.63 1.57 34.34
CA ARG A 279 9.63 1.64 35.41
C ARG A 279 10.29 3.01 35.51
N SER A 280 10.69 3.57 34.37
CA SER A 280 11.32 4.88 34.31
C SER A 280 11.17 5.50 32.93
N VAL A 281 11.24 6.84 32.89
CA VAL A 281 11.42 7.63 31.68
C VAL A 281 12.61 8.57 31.91
N GLN A 282 13.54 8.57 30.97
CA GLN A 282 14.76 9.37 31.04
C GLN A 282 14.94 10.18 29.75
N ILE A 283 15.37 11.43 29.92
CA ILE A 283 15.81 12.30 28.82
C ILE A 283 17.29 12.61 29.06
N ASP A 284 18.17 12.24 28.11
CA ASP A 284 19.64 12.37 28.21
C ASP A 284 20.21 11.76 29.51
N GLY A 285 19.64 10.60 29.93
CA GLY A 285 20.06 9.88 31.13
C GLY A 285 19.51 10.45 32.45
N THR A 286 18.77 11.56 32.41
CA THR A 286 18.13 12.14 33.59
C THR A 286 16.69 11.64 33.70
N GLU A 287 16.31 11.09 34.86
CA GLU A 287 14.95 10.67 35.12
C GLU A 287 14.00 11.88 35.19
N VAL A 288 12.85 11.76 34.53
CA VAL A 288 11.85 12.82 34.45
C VAL A 288 10.48 12.35 34.92
N ALA A 289 9.58 13.27 35.23
CA ALA A 289 8.20 12.96 35.54
C ALA A 289 7.48 12.44 34.29
N TRP A 290 6.58 11.47 34.45
CA TRP A 290 5.82 10.86 33.35
C TRP A 290 4.45 10.39 33.82
N GLU A 291 3.53 10.24 32.86
CA GLU A 291 2.22 9.63 33.07
C GLU A 291 1.97 8.57 32.01
N LYS A 292 1.32 7.47 32.41
CA LYS A 292 0.91 6.37 31.54
C LYS A 292 -0.56 6.43 31.24
N THR A 293 -0.93 6.29 29.97
CA THR A 293 -2.30 6.14 29.51
C THR A 293 -2.41 4.87 28.67
N ASP A 294 -3.36 3.99 29.00
CA ASP A 294 -3.65 2.82 28.17
C ASP A 294 -4.42 3.24 26.93
N ILE A 295 -3.95 2.83 25.75
CA ILE A 295 -4.59 3.07 24.47
C ILE A 295 -4.95 1.74 23.80
N SER A 296 -5.84 1.79 22.82
CA SER A 296 -6.17 0.58 22.05
C SER A 296 -4.94 0.04 21.34
N GLY A 297 -4.52 -1.19 21.66
CA GLY A 297 -3.38 -1.86 21.09
C GLY A 297 -2.01 -1.40 21.58
N GLY A 298 -1.93 -0.67 22.71
CA GLY A 298 -0.64 -0.24 23.24
C GLY A 298 -0.71 0.66 24.47
N VAL A 299 0.32 1.47 24.62
CA VAL A 299 0.48 2.44 25.71
C VAL A 299 0.93 3.78 25.17
N GLU A 300 0.40 4.85 25.73
CA GLU A 300 0.92 6.22 25.55
C GLU A 300 1.58 6.69 26.84
N ILE A 301 2.75 7.31 26.73
CA ILE A 301 3.52 7.85 27.83
C ILE A 301 3.76 9.32 27.55
N SER A 302 3.33 10.19 28.47
CA SER A 302 3.60 11.63 28.46
C SER A 302 4.79 11.98 29.36
N PHE A 303 5.57 12.97 28.97
CA PHE A 303 6.81 13.39 29.63
C PHE A 303 7.13 14.86 29.31
N PRO A 304 8.10 15.49 29.96
CA PRO A 304 8.56 16.83 29.60
C PRO A 304 9.02 16.90 28.14
N ARG A 305 8.73 18.02 27.47
CA ARG A 305 8.96 18.21 26.05
C ARG A 305 10.40 17.95 25.62
N VAL A 306 10.58 17.08 24.66
CA VAL A 306 11.87 16.73 24.02
C VAL A 306 12.09 17.64 22.82
N THR A 307 13.24 18.34 22.77
CA THR A 307 13.60 19.28 21.70
C THR A 307 15.05 19.09 21.27
N GLY A 308 15.38 19.49 20.04
CA GLY A 308 16.76 19.40 19.52
C GLY A 308 17.24 17.96 19.36
N ASN A 309 18.48 17.70 19.77
CA ASN A 309 19.13 16.39 19.67
C ASN A 309 19.23 15.77 21.05
N GLN A 310 18.25 14.97 21.42
CA GLN A 310 18.15 14.32 22.72
C GLN A 310 17.92 12.82 22.59
N THR A 311 18.15 12.10 23.66
CA THR A 311 17.85 10.66 23.78
C THR A 311 16.79 10.44 24.84
N LEU A 312 15.63 9.92 24.40
CA LEU A 312 14.55 9.47 25.28
C LEU A 312 14.68 7.97 25.53
N ARG A 313 14.62 7.55 26.79
CA ARG A 313 14.56 6.13 27.20
C ARG A 313 13.32 5.87 28.03
N VAL A 314 12.59 4.81 27.68
CA VAL A 314 11.42 4.34 28.41
C VAL A 314 11.63 2.89 28.77
N ALA A 315 11.66 2.59 30.06
CA ALA A 315 11.75 1.23 30.58
C ALA A 315 10.37 0.76 31.05
N PHE A 316 9.88 -0.35 30.49
CA PHE A 316 8.57 -0.91 30.79
C PHE A 316 8.59 -2.45 30.74
N GLU A 317 7.61 -3.08 31.38
CA GLU A 317 7.45 -4.52 31.35
C GLU A 317 6.37 -4.91 30.33
N ASN A 318 6.72 -5.84 29.44
CA ASN A 318 5.77 -6.39 28.48
C ASN A 318 6.16 -7.82 28.07
N VAL A 319 5.33 -8.45 27.27
CA VAL A 319 5.52 -9.83 26.78
C VAL A 319 5.67 -9.85 25.26
N ALA A 320 6.57 -10.69 24.77
CA ALA A 320 6.64 -11.02 23.35
C ALA A 320 5.78 -12.27 23.07
N LEU A 321 4.88 -12.19 22.10
CA LEU A 321 3.87 -13.21 21.80
C LEU A 321 3.91 -13.71 20.35
N ARG A 322 4.83 -13.18 19.54
CA ARG A 322 5.14 -13.64 18.18
C ARG A 322 6.62 -13.94 18.08
N TYR A 323 6.98 -14.82 17.13
CA TYR A 323 8.40 -15.10 16.83
C TYR A 323 9.22 -13.82 16.74
N ASN A 324 8.70 -12.81 16.06
CA ASN A 324 9.21 -11.46 16.06
C ASN A 324 8.09 -10.49 16.45
N THR A 325 8.14 -9.96 17.68
CA THR A 325 7.17 -8.98 18.18
C THR A 325 7.75 -7.59 17.94
N PHE A 326 7.13 -6.84 17.03
CA PHE A 326 7.52 -5.48 16.68
C PHE A 326 6.78 -4.46 17.57
N PHE A 327 7.53 -3.56 18.20
CA PHE A 327 7.02 -2.49 19.06
C PHE A 327 7.05 -1.15 18.29
N ALA A 328 6.08 -0.93 17.43
CA ALA A 328 5.99 0.32 16.67
C ALA A 328 5.82 1.51 17.61
N GLY A 329 6.64 2.52 17.43
CA GLY A 329 6.58 3.77 18.19
C GLY A 329 6.18 4.95 17.32
N ARG A 330 5.41 5.87 17.90
CA ARG A 330 5.09 7.17 17.29
C ARG A 330 5.05 8.26 18.35
N VAL A 331 5.49 9.45 17.98
CA VAL A 331 5.46 10.60 18.88
C VAL A 331 4.42 11.62 18.43
N THR A 332 3.87 12.35 19.40
CA THR A 332 2.93 13.45 19.19
C THR A 332 3.27 14.63 20.09
N ASP A 333 2.79 15.83 19.72
CA ASP A 333 2.94 17.05 20.48
C ASP A 333 1.60 17.49 21.05
N SER A 334 1.47 17.51 22.37
CA SER A 334 0.23 17.96 23.03
C SER A 334 -0.11 19.42 22.79
N GLN A 335 0.88 20.24 22.43
CA GLN A 335 0.69 21.63 22.07
C GLN A 335 0.19 21.85 20.65
N GLN A 336 0.29 20.81 19.79
CA GLN A 336 -0.14 20.82 18.39
C GLN A 336 -0.91 19.53 18.07
N PRO A 337 -2.05 19.30 18.69
CA PRO A 337 -2.80 18.05 18.60
C PRO A 337 -3.36 17.77 17.18
N GLU A 338 -3.42 18.79 16.32
CA GLU A 338 -3.79 18.68 14.91
C GLU A 338 -2.68 18.14 14.02
N ASN A 339 -1.44 18.12 14.48
CA ASN A 339 -0.32 17.56 13.72
C ASN A 339 -0.41 16.03 13.68
N LEU A 340 0.05 15.48 12.56
CA LEU A 340 0.12 14.03 12.39
C LEU A 340 1.18 13.42 13.31
N PRO A 341 0.93 12.23 13.87
CA PRO A 341 1.95 11.49 14.61
C PRO A 341 3.17 11.19 13.71
N GLN A 342 4.37 11.31 14.25
CA GLN A 342 5.58 10.92 13.55
C GLN A 342 6.05 9.56 14.03
N ALA A 343 6.19 8.61 13.09
CA ALA A 343 6.72 7.29 13.38
C ALA A 343 8.22 7.31 13.72
N ILE A 344 8.62 6.38 14.57
CA ILE A 344 10.02 6.13 14.91
C ILE A 344 10.55 5.07 13.94
N THR A 345 11.70 5.35 13.33
CA THR A 345 12.38 4.43 12.41
C THR A 345 13.39 3.60 13.17
N GLU A 346 13.47 2.31 12.86
CA GLU A 346 14.49 1.41 13.43
C GLU A 346 15.91 1.88 13.11
N GLY A 347 16.81 1.72 14.09
CA GLY A 347 18.22 2.04 13.92
C GLY A 347 18.95 2.19 15.25
N ASP A 348 20.26 2.47 15.18
CA ASP A 348 21.14 2.67 16.33
C ASP A 348 20.78 3.94 17.11
N ALA A 349 20.07 3.76 18.21
CA ALA A 349 19.64 4.85 19.09
C ALA A 349 20.42 4.87 20.43
N ALA A 350 20.98 3.76 20.86
CA ALA A 350 21.70 3.66 22.12
C ALA A 350 23.19 3.94 21.94
N ALA A 351 23.74 4.76 22.86
CA ALA A 351 25.15 5.10 22.88
C ALA A 351 26.03 4.09 23.62
N ASP A 352 25.42 3.12 24.31
CA ASP A 352 26.13 2.14 25.14
C ASP A 352 26.31 0.79 24.42
N SER A 353 27.44 0.15 24.69
CA SER A 353 27.85 -1.11 24.06
C SER A 353 26.97 -2.31 24.41
N LEU A 354 26.00 -2.15 25.29
CA LEU A 354 25.10 -3.21 25.76
C LEU A 354 23.81 -3.31 24.93
N ALA A 355 23.42 -2.25 24.24
CA ALA A 355 22.22 -2.17 23.43
C ALA A 355 22.62 -2.16 21.94
N ARG A 356 22.88 -3.34 21.36
CA ARG A 356 23.29 -3.49 19.96
C ARG A 356 22.17 -4.10 19.12
N GLY A 357 21.00 -3.51 19.20
CA GLY A 357 19.88 -4.08 18.54
C GLY A 357 19.60 -3.50 17.15
N ASN A 358 19.63 -2.21 17.03
CA ASN A 358 19.31 -1.45 15.81
C ASN A 358 17.92 -1.74 15.24
N ASP A 359 17.01 -2.33 16.01
CA ASP A 359 15.63 -2.57 15.60
C ASP A 359 14.63 -2.44 16.75
N LEU A 360 13.33 -2.42 16.43
CA LEU A 360 12.21 -2.27 17.36
C LEU A 360 11.52 -3.61 17.64
N SER A 361 12.18 -4.73 17.42
CA SER A 361 11.60 -6.04 17.60
C SER A 361 12.27 -6.88 18.69
N VAL A 362 11.45 -7.73 19.30
CA VAL A 362 11.88 -8.71 20.30
C VAL A 362 11.54 -10.09 19.78
N THR A 363 12.56 -10.96 19.68
CA THR A 363 12.40 -12.33 19.22
C THR A 363 12.16 -13.29 20.38
N ILE A 364 11.36 -14.33 20.13
CA ILE A 364 11.16 -15.44 21.06
C ILE A 364 11.45 -16.77 20.39
N ARG A 365 11.83 -17.78 21.19
CA ARG A 365 11.85 -19.16 20.71
C ARG A 365 10.43 -19.69 20.69
N VAL A 366 9.96 -20.11 19.55
CA VAL A 366 8.59 -20.60 19.35
C VAL A 366 8.50 -22.10 19.53
N GLY A 367 7.44 -22.54 20.25
CA GLY A 367 6.91 -23.90 20.21
C GLY A 367 5.85 -24.06 19.12
N LYS A 368 5.18 -25.20 19.11
CA LYS A 368 4.05 -25.47 18.20
C LYS A 368 2.71 -24.95 18.74
N ASP A 369 2.66 -24.59 20.03
CA ASP A 369 1.44 -24.20 20.72
C ASP A 369 0.95 -22.84 20.24
N LEU A 370 -0.35 -22.70 20.02
CA LEU A 370 -1.04 -21.44 19.73
C LEU A 370 -1.60 -20.78 20.98
N ILE A 371 -1.90 -21.58 22.04
CA ILE A 371 -2.34 -21.13 23.36
C ILE A 371 -1.18 -21.33 24.32
N HIS A 372 -0.43 -20.27 24.65
CA HIS A 372 0.72 -20.39 25.56
C HIS A 372 0.29 -20.47 27.02
N SER A 373 -0.58 -19.55 27.48
CA SER A 373 -1.12 -19.58 28.84
C SER A 373 -2.65 -19.58 28.82
N PHE A 374 -3.25 -20.19 29.85
CA PHE A 374 -4.68 -20.14 30.08
C PHE A 374 -4.93 -20.28 31.58
N THR A 375 -5.33 -19.20 32.22
CA THR A 375 -5.53 -19.11 33.67
C THR A 375 -6.91 -18.60 34.01
N VAL A 376 -7.42 -19.06 35.14
CA VAL A 376 -8.70 -18.63 35.71
C VAL A 376 -8.54 -18.36 37.20
N ALA A 377 -9.11 -17.28 37.68
CA ALA A 377 -9.11 -16.90 39.09
C ALA A 377 -10.35 -16.06 39.41
N PRO A 378 -10.89 -16.11 40.62
CA PRO A 378 -10.49 -16.90 41.79
C PRO A 378 -10.91 -18.37 41.68
N ALA A 379 -10.33 -19.21 42.57
CA ALA A 379 -10.77 -20.58 42.76
C ALA A 379 -10.79 -20.87 44.29
N PRO A 380 -11.97 -21.11 44.92
CA PRO A 380 -13.30 -21.21 44.31
C PRO A 380 -13.83 -19.89 43.81
N PHE A 381 -14.74 -19.94 42.83
CA PHE A 381 -15.53 -18.83 42.30
C PHE A 381 -16.88 -18.80 42.99
N THR A 382 -17.25 -17.65 43.60
CA THR A 382 -18.42 -17.54 44.45
C THR A 382 -19.32 -16.36 44.04
N PRO A 383 -20.08 -16.50 42.93
CA PRO A 383 -20.84 -15.38 42.36
C PRO A 383 -22.18 -15.12 43.13
N ASN A 384 -22.09 -14.88 44.43
CA ASN A 384 -23.23 -14.71 45.33
C ASN A 384 -23.66 -13.23 45.50
N GLY A 385 -22.87 -12.27 45.05
CA GLY A 385 -23.15 -10.84 45.07
C GLY A 385 -22.69 -10.14 46.34
N ASP A 386 -21.79 -10.75 47.12
CA ASP A 386 -21.24 -10.16 48.35
C ASP A 386 -20.01 -9.24 48.07
N GLY A 387 -19.59 -9.12 46.83
CA GLY A 387 -18.43 -8.34 46.41
C GLY A 387 -17.11 -9.09 46.49
N ILE A 388 -17.13 -10.38 46.89
CA ILE A 388 -15.91 -11.20 47.03
C ILE A 388 -15.98 -12.39 46.06
N ASN A 389 -15.03 -12.49 45.13
CA ASN A 389 -14.98 -13.57 44.16
C ASN A 389 -16.24 -13.71 43.27
N ASP A 390 -16.97 -12.62 43.06
CA ASP A 390 -18.21 -12.58 42.28
C ASP A 390 -17.99 -12.63 40.77
N GLU A 391 -16.75 -12.40 40.32
CA GLU A 391 -16.37 -12.40 38.91
C GLU A 391 -15.13 -13.28 38.69
N LEU A 392 -15.26 -14.24 37.77
CA LEU A 392 -14.16 -15.09 37.35
C LEU A 392 -13.34 -14.37 36.27
N GLN A 393 -12.09 -14.07 36.57
CA GLN A 393 -11.15 -13.52 35.60
C GLN A 393 -10.56 -14.66 34.76
N ILE A 394 -10.60 -14.50 33.45
CA ILE A 394 -10.14 -15.47 32.46
C ILE A 394 -9.02 -14.80 31.66
N THR A 395 -7.79 -15.27 31.80
CA THR A 395 -6.64 -14.72 31.04
C THR A 395 -6.04 -15.80 30.17
N TYR A 396 -5.76 -15.48 28.92
CA TYR A 396 -5.10 -16.38 27.99
C TYR A 396 -4.20 -15.63 27.02
N ASP A 397 -3.10 -16.28 26.64
CA ASP A 397 -2.13 -15.80 25.66
C ASP A 397 -2.25 -16.61 24.37
N ILE A 398 -2.57 -15.90 23.28
CA ILE A 398 -2.51 -16.42 21.92
C ILE A 398 -1.18 -16.03 21.32
N VAL A 399 -0.46 -17.00 20.77
CA VAL A 399 0.91 -16.79 20.27
C VAL A 399 1.05 -17.27 18.83
N ASN A 400 2.00 -16.67 18.10
CA ASN A 400 2.47 -17.13 16.79
C ASN A 400 1.40 -17.21 15.67
N LEU A 401 0.34 -16.46 15.77
CA LEU A 401 -0.58 -16.27 14.65
C LEU A 401 0.03 -15.28 13.65
N ILE A 402 0.05 -15.64 12.38
CA ILE A 402 0.42 -14.75 11.27
C ILE A 402 -0.73 -13.76 11.04
N ASP A 403 -1.93 -14.30 10.87
CA ASP A 403 -3.17 -13.58 10.68
C ASP A 403 -4.12 -13.76 11.88
N GLN A 404 -5.32 -13.20 11.78
CA GLN A 404 -6.36 -13.43 12.79
C GLN A 404 -6.93 -14.85 12.64
N ALA A 405 -7.19 -15.50 13.78
CA ALA A 405 -7.84 -16.81 13.85
C ALA A 405 -9.15 -16.74 14.60
N GLN A 406 -10.05 -17.68 14.34
CA GLN A 406 -11.30 -17.83 15.07
C GLN A 406 -11.01 -18.37 16.48
N ILE A 407 -11.40 -17.60 17.50
CA ILE A 407 -11.28 -17.95 18.90
C ILE A 407 -12.67 -18.17 19.48
N PHE A 408 -12.85 -19.27 20.21
CA PHE A 408 -14.06 -19.58 20.93
C PHE A 408 -13.75 -19.90 22.40
N VAL A 409 -14.38 -19.18 23.33
CA VAL A 409 -14.22 -19.37 24.78
C VAL A 409 -15.60 -19.57 25.37
N ALA A 410 -15.82 -20.71 26.02
CA ALA A 410 -17.14 -21.03 26.58
C ALA A 410 -17.06 -21.87 27.86
N VAL A 411 -18.09 -21.71 28.68
CA VAL A 411 -18.32 -22.50 29.90
C VAL A 411 -19.26 -23.66 29.58
N TYR A 412 -18.86 -24.86 30.00
CA TYR A 412 -19.61 -26.10 29.83
C TYR A 412 -19.96 -26.72 31.17
N ASP A 413 -21.09 -27.44 31.24
CA ASP A 413 -21.32 -28.37 32.34
C ASP A 413 -20.61 -29.72 32.11
N LEU A 414 -20.63 -30.61 33.09
CA LEU A 414 -20.00 -31.93 32.99
C LEU A 414 -20.66 -32.87 31.96
N THR A 415 -21.83 -32.51 31.43
CA THR A 415 -22.48 -33.26 30.34
C THR A 415 -21.99 -32.80 28.96
N GLY A 416 -21.12 -31.77 28.90
CA GLY A 416 -20.60 -31.21 27.67
C GLY A 416 -21.52 -30.15 27.02
N ARG A 417 -22.58 -29.72 27.71
CA ARG A 417 -23.49 -28.66 27.21
C ARG A 417 -22.90 -27.30 27.50
N VAL A 418 -22.91 -26.42 26.48
CA VAL A 418 -22.53 -24.99 26.65
C VAL A 418 -23.52 -24.30 27.57
N ARG A 419 -23.06 -23.72 28.65
CA ARG A 419 -23.83 -22.90 29.58
C ARG A 419 -23.73 -21.41 29.25
N LYS A 420 -22.52 -20.94 28.88
CA LYS A 420 -22.27 -19.55 28.50
C LYS A 420 -21.17 -19.47 27.45
N VAL A 421 -21.38 -18.71 26.40
CA VAL A 421 -20.32 -18.26 25.49
C VAL A 421 -19.74 -16.97 26.06
N ILE A 422 -18.46 -17.00 26.36
CA ILE A 422 -17.71 -15.84 26.89
C ILE A 422 -17.17 -14.98 25.74
N TYR A 423 -16.66 -15.63 24.70
CA TYR A 423 -16.14 -14.95 23.51
C TYR A 423 -16.25 -15.85 22.29
N SER A 424 -16.57 -15.22 21.14
CA SER A 424 -16.54 -15.85 19.83
C SER A 424 -16.19 -14.76 18.80
N GLY A 425 -15.06 -14.90 18.11
CA GLY A 425 -14.63 -13.92 17.12
C GLY A 425 -13.19 -14.11 16.67
N LEU A 426 -12.77 -13.26 15.70
CA LEU A 426 -11.41 -13.25 15.18
C LEU A 426 -10.48 -12.47 16.11
N ASN A 427 -9.32 -13.06 16.44
CA ASN A 427 -8.25 -12.39 17.18
C ASN A 427 -6.88 -12.74 16.59
N SER A 428 -5.94 -11.82 16.77
CA SER A 428 -4.50 -12.01 16.47
C SER A 428 -3.75 -12.53 17.70
N SER A 429 -2.42 -12.76 17.58
CA SER A 429 -1.57 -12.97 18.74
C SER A 429 -1.69 -11.83 19.74
N GLY A 430 -1.85 -12.15 21.02
CA GLY A 430 -2.08 -11.16 22.06
C GLY A 430 -2.37 -11.79 23.43
N ARG A 431 -2.34 -10.97 24.49
CA ARG A 431 -2.84 -11.33 25.82
C ARG A 431 -4.24 -10.81 26.01
N TYR A 432 -5.18 -11.71 26.28
CA TYR A 432 -6.61 -11.42 26.39
C TYR A 432 -7.12 -11.65 27.79
N ARG A 433 -8.02 -10.75 28.24
CA ARG A 433 -8.75 -10.87 29.49
C ARG A 433 -10.24 -10.87 29.22
N LYS A 434 -10.96 -11.78 29.81
CA LYS A 434 -12.42 -11.89 29.78
C LYS A 434 -12.89 -12.17 31.20
N THR A 435 -14.18 -11.99 31.44
CA THR A 435 -14.78 -12.23 32.72
C THR A 435 -16.04 -13.08 32.58
N TRP A 436 -16.39 -13.81 33.63
CA TRP A 436 -17.64 -14.53 33.78
C TRP A 436 -18.24 -14.26 35.16
N ASP A 437 -19.49 -13.81 35.17
CA ASP A 437 -20.25 -13.45 36.36
C ASP A 437 -21.06 -14.61 36.98
N GLY A 438 -20.83 -15.85 36.53
CA GLY A 438 -21.56 -17.03 36.99
C GLY A 438 -22.99 -17.16 36.43
N THR A 439 -23.35 -16.40 35.38
CA THR A 439 -24.66 -16.55 34.72
C THR A 439 -24.54 -17.48 33.49
N ASP A 440 -25.66 -18.13 33.18
CA ASP A 440 -25.81 -18.90 31.95
C ASP A 440 -26.28 -18.00 30.77
N ALA A 441 -26.55 -18.60 29.60
CA ALA A 441 -27.00 -17.89 28.40
C ALA A 441 -28.35 -17.14 28.60
N SER A 442 -29.17 -17.57 29.55
CA SER A 442 -30.44 -16.89 29.90
C SER A 442 -30.26 -15.73 30.89
N GLY A 443 -29.06 -15.56 31.44
CA GLY A 443 -28.78 -14.59 32.50
C GLY A 443 -29.09 -15.11 33.93
N ALA A 444 -29.48 -16.38 34.06
CA ALA A 444 -29.71 -17.00 35.38
C ALA A 444 -28.37 -17.50 35.97
N LYS A 445 -28.19 -17.37 37.30
CA LYS A 445 -27.04 -17.95 38.00
C LYS A 445 -27.00 -19.44 37.82
N VAL A 446 -25.81 -19.99 37.50
CA VAL A 446 -25.64 -21.42 37.38
C VAL A 446 -25.68 -22.11 38.75
N ALA A 447 -26.07 -23.38 38.83
CA ALA A 447 -26.09 -24.11 40.12
C ALA A 447 -24.65 -24.28 40.66
N PRO A 448 -24.49 -24.37 42.00
CA PRO A 448 -23.19 -24.78 42.56
C PRO A 448 -22.73 -26.13 41.97
N GLY A 449 -21.43 -26.21 41.65
CA GLY A 449 -20.91 -27.41 41.03
C GLY A 449 -19.58 -27.19 40.27
N ILE A 450 -19.23 -28.18 39.47
CA ILE A 450 -18.01 -28.12 38.65
C ILE A 450 -18.41 -27.78 37.21
N TYR A 451 -17.74 -26.80 36.66
CA TYR A 451 -17.85 -26.36 35.26
C TYR A 451 -16.52 -26.48 34.55
N LEU A 452 -16.55 -26.61 33.23
CA LEU A 452 -15.39 -26.63 32.38
C LEU A 452 -15.36 -25.35 31.55
N LEU A 453 -14.31 -24.56 31.73
CA LEU A 453 -14.03 -23.44 30.84
C LEU A 453 -13.06 -23.90 29.76
N ARG A 454 -13.46 -23.79 28.48
CA ARG A 454 -12.69 -24.24 27.34
C ARG A 454 -12.43 -23.09 26.39
N ILE A 455 -11.18 -22.99 25.93
CA ILE A 455 -10.77 -22.14 24.83
C ILE A 455 -10.41 -23.01 23.64
N GLU A 456 -10.84 -22.62 22.46
CA GLU A 456 -10.57 -23.26 21.17
C GLU A 456 -10.04 -22.20 20.19
N ILE A 457 -9.03 -22.57 19.42
CA ILE A 457 -8.48 -21.81 18.31
C ILE A 457 -8.56 -22.65 17.05
N ASP A 458 -9.04 -22.06 15.97
CA ASP A 458 -9.00 -22.63 14.64
C ASP A 458 -8.24 -21.66 13.72
N ALA A 459 -7.01 -22.04 13.36
CA ALA A 459 -6.07 -21.26 12.57
C ALA A 459 -5.57 -22.09 11.39
N ASP A 460 -5.07 -21.41 10.34
CA ASP A 460 -4.46 -22.07 9.16
C ASP A 460 -3.31 -23.04 9.53
N SER A 461 -2.60 -22.74 10.62
CA SER A 461 -1.52 -23.59 11.18
C SER A 461 -2.02 -24.79 11.96
N GLY A 462 -3.34 -24.93 12.20
CA GLY A 462 -3.98 -26.01 12.93
C GLY A 462 -4.94 -25.53 14.02
N ALA A 463 -5.63 -26.49 14.64
CA ALA A 463 -6.55 -26.23 15.73
C ALA A 463 -5.95 -26.66 17.07
N GLU A 464 -6.18 -25.85 18.12
CA GLU A 464 -5.77 -26.15 19.50
C GLU A 464 -6.91 -25.85 20.48
N SER A 465 -6.99 -26.63 21.56
CA SER A 465 -7.90 -26.33 22.67
C SER A 465 -7.28 -26.59 24.01
N LYS A 466 -7.64 -25.75 25.01
CA LYS A 466 -7.28 -25.95 26.43
C LYS A 466 -8.52 -25.84 27.31
N THR A 467 -8.55 -26.64 28.39
CA THR A 467 -9.68 -26.66 29.31
C THR A 467 -9.20 -26.44 30.75
N LYS A 468 -9.96 -25.68 31.52
CA LYS A 468 -9.78 -25.47 32.96
C LYS A 468 -11.03 -25.85 33.72
N ILE A 469 -10.86 -26.40 34.91
CA ILE A 469 -11.95 -26.70 35.84
C ILE A 469 -12.24 -25.47 36.65
N VAL A 470 -13.53 -25.12 36.76
CA VAL A 470 -14.04 -23.98 37.53
C VAL A 470 -15.04 -24.50 38.55
N PRO A 471 -14.66 -24.59 39.84
CA PRO A 471 -15.59 -24.88 40.92
C PRO A 471 -16.39 -23.63 41.27
N VAL A 472 -17.73 -23.72 41.22
CA VAL A 472 -18.68 -22.68 41.58
C VAL A 472 -19.33 -23.04 42.93
N ALA A 473 -19.27 -22.13 43.88
CA ALA A 473 -19.90 -22.23 45.17
C ALA A 473 -20.65 -20.92 45.51
N TYR A 474 -21.59 -20.98 46.50
CA TYR A 474 -22.35 -19.83 46.98
C TYR A 474 -22.26 -19.72 48.50
#